data_9d8dbeb8a2241c567562cc8daf18bc64
#
_entry.id   9d8dbeb8a2241c567562cc8daf18bc64
#
_cell.length_a   1.000
_cell.length_b   1.000
_cell.length_c   1.000
_cell.angle_alpha   90.00
_cell.angle_beta   90.00
_cell.angle_gamma   90.00
#
_symmetry.space_group_name_H-M   'P 1'
#
loop_
_entity.id
_entity.type
_entity.pdbx_description
1 polymer ?
#
loop_
_entity_poly.entity_id
_entity_poly.type
_entity_poly.pdbx_seq_one_letter_code
_entity_poly.pdbx_strand_id
1 'polypeptide(L)'
;MSNILIKNVDCLTLTEPVKIIKNTNVGISDNLISFVGKIPAGFKHDEIIDGKNKLLMPGLINAHTHLAMSLFRNYAEDVDFWTWLNDKILPAEEKLNRENVYWGSILSIAEMIKSGTTSFADMYFFTEETAKAVEETGIRAMISRSVVSGENSDKKLKESLDIFDKYNNTADERITVCSAPHAIYSCDEIFLKEVIAESKKRNMQIHIHLSETEEEVNNCKTKHLMYPAEYLQNLGMFDLKTMVAHGVYLTDKEMDILKKYDVSVIHNPGSNLKLGNGIAPVVKMLKKGLNVALGTDGAASNNNLNMFEEIYLATVLQKGIMKNSIAIKGIDAIKMATVNGARAMSLNNIGTVEKGNIADLILIDTDKPHFYPKFDLISDLVYSAQAGDTDTVIVNGKILMKHGNLLTIDIERVYFEIEKQAEKLLK
;
A
#
# COMPACT_ATOMS: atom_id res chain seq x y z
N MET A 1 15.99 0.22 -22.60
CA MET A 1 14.86 0.96 -21.97
C MET A 1 14.59 2.21 -22.79
N SER A 2 13.36 2.70 -22.83
CA SER A 2 12.96 3.84 -23.67
C SER A 2 13.02 5.13 -22.87
N ASN A 3 13.41 6.23 -23.53
CA ASN A 3 13.33 7.57 -22.96
C ASN A 3 11.92 8.13 -23.18
N ILE A 4 11.31 8.68 -22.13
CA ILE A 4 9.98 9.26 -22.16
C ILE A 4 10.08 10.77 -21.93
N LEU A 5 9.37 11.56 -22.73
CA LEU A 5 9.23 12.99 -22.55
C LEU A 5 7.76 13.35 -22.27
N ILE A 6 7.47 13.80 -21.06
CA ILE A 6 6.17 14.32 -20.67
C ILE A 6 6.23 15.85 -20.85
N LYS A 7 5.34 16.41 -21.68
CA LYS A 7 5.31 17.86 -22.01
C LYS A 7 4.06 18.54 -21.47
N ASN A 8 4.17 19.83 -21.22
CA ASN A 8 3.04 20.73 -20.93
C ASN A 8 2.20 20.28 -19.72
N VAL A 9 2.82 19.67 -18.71
CA VAL A 9 2.14 19.08 -17.56
C VAL A 9 2.24 19.96 -16.32
N ASP A 10 1.17 20.04 -15.52
CA ASP A 10 1.27 20.51 -14.14
C ASP A 10 1.90 19.42 -13.29
N CYS A 11 2.91 19.73 -12.47
CA CYS A 11 3.68 18.74 -11.75
C CYS A 11 3.67 18.99 -10.24
N LEU A 12 3.07 18.10 -9.46
CA LEU A 12 3.16 18.06 -8.00
C LEU A 12 4.40 17.26 -7.62
N THR A 13 5.44 17.93 -7.12
CA THR A 13 6.74 17.31 -6.89
C THR A 13 6.84 16.50 -5.61
N LEU A 14 6.11 16.90 -4.57
CA LEU A 14 6.21 16.37 -3.18
C LEU A 14 7.61 16.45 -2.56
N THR A 15 8.51 17.21 -3.16
CA THR A 15 9.77 17.62 -2.52
C THR A 15 9.52 18.70 -1.47
N GLU A 16 10.42 18.89 -0.51
CA GLU A 16 10.31 20.00 0.45
C GLU A 16 11.04 21.26 -0.04
N PRO A 17 10.40 22.42 -0.06
CA PRO A 17 8.96 22.65 0.16
C PRO A 17 8.09 22.08 -0.97
N VAL A 18 6.90 21.60 -0.63
CA VAL A 18 5.95 21.06 -1.63
C VAL A 18 5.59 22.13 -2.67
N LYS A 19 5.67 21.78 -3.95
CA LYS A 19 5.42 22.68 -5.07
C LYS A 19 4.58 22.03 -6.15
N ILE A 20 3.71 22.83 -6.77
CA ILE A 20 3.11 22.53 -8.07
C ILE A 20 3.80 23.41 -9.10
N ILE A 21 4.54 22.80 -10.01
CA ILE A 21 5.20 23.49 -11.13
C ILE A 21 4.23 23.44 -12.30
N LYS A 22 3.70 24.61 -12.68
CA LYS A 22 2.73 24.74 -13.76
C LYS A 22 3.38 24.63 -15.14
N ASN A 23 2.70 23.96 -16.07
CA ASN A 23 3.09 23.85 -17.47
C ASN A 23 4.57 23.55 -17.68
N THR A 24 5.04 22.49 -17.05
CA THR A 24 6.45 22.06 -17.08
C THR A 24 6.65 20.83 -17.97
N ASN A 25 7.91 20.37 -18.08
CA ASN A 25 8.23 19.11 -18.75
C ASN A 25 9.00 18.22 -17.79
N VAL A 26 8.83 16.91 -17.97
CA VAL A 26 9.57 15.89 -17.20
C VAL A 26 10.14 14.88 -18.19
N GLY A 27 11.44 14.64 -18.11
CA GLY A 27 12.12 13.60 -18.88
C GLY A 27 12.45 12.40 -18.04
N ILE A 28 12.23 11.23 -18.59
CA ILE A 28 12.63 9.95 -18.01
C ILE A 28 13.65 9.31 -18.94
N SER A 29 14.77 8.86 -18.38
CA SER A 29 15.78 8.08 -19.11
C SER A 29 15.98 6.77 -18.38
N ASP A 30 15.77 5.68 -19.09
CA ASP A 30 15.70 4.34 -18.51
C ASP A 30 14.61 4.26 -17.43
N ASN A 31 14.98 4.11 -16.16
CA ASN A 31 14.06 4.07 -15.04
C ASN A 31 14.11 5.33 -14.15
N LEU A 32 14.91 6.34 -14.49
CA LEU A 32 15.14 7.52 -13.67
C LEU A 32 14.53 8.78 -14.27
N ILE A 33 14.03 9.67 -13.41
CA ILE A 33 13.70 11.05 -13.77
C ILE A 33 14.97 11.79 -14.11
N SER A 34 15.18 12.15 -15.38
CA SER A 34 16.40 12.79 -15.86
C SER A 34 16.39 14.32 -15.69
N PHE A 35 15.20 14.93 -15.77
CA PHE A 35 15.01 16.36 -15.49
C PHE A 35 13.54 16.70 -15.20
N VAL A 36 13.33 17.82 -14.51
CA VAL A 36 12.04 18.50 -14.33
C VAL A 36 12.25 19.96 -14.73
N GLY A 37 11.49 20.46 -15.72
CA GLY A 37 11.58 21.85 -16.19
C GLY A 37 11.93 21.98 -17.67
N LYS A 38 12.95 22.79 -17.99
CA LYS A 38 13.39 23.02 -19.36
C LYS A 38 13.99 21.75 -19.96
N ILE A 39 13.56 21.40 -21.16
CA ILE A 39 14.10 20.26 -21.90
C ILE A 39 15.58 20.53 -22.22
N PRO A 40 16.54 19.69 -21.77
CA PRO A 40 17.95 19.85 -22.09
C PRO A 40 18.21 19.74 -23.60
N ALA A 41 19.16 20.54 -24.11
CA ALA A 41 19.59 20.43 -25.50
C ALA A 41 20.10 19.01 -25.79
N GLY A 42 19.57 18.40 -26.86
CA GLY A 42 19.96 17.04 -27.28
C GLY A 42 19.28 15.89 -26.51
N PHE A 43 18.33 16.16 -25.61
CA PHE A 43 17.53 15.09 -25.01
C PHE A 43 16.80 14.32 -26.10
N LYS A 44 17.14 13.03 -26.23
CA LYS A 44 16.47 12.11 -27.16
C LYS A 44 15.37 11.38 -26.43
N HIS A 45 14.25 11.17 -27.07
CA HIS A 45 13.09 10.48 -26.53
C HIS A 45 12.51 9.52 -27.59
N ASP A 46 12.01 8.40 -27.12
CA ASP A 46 11.35 7.40 -27.93
C ASP A 46 9.83 7.56 -27.86
N GLU A 47 9.34 8.08 -26.74
CA GLU A 47 7.92 8.29 -26.45
C GLU A 47 7.67 9.73 -25.98
N ILE A 48 6.55 10.32 -26.45
CA ILE A 48 6.06 11.61 -25.97
C ILE A 48 4.68 11.43 -25.35
N ILE A 49 4.49 11.99 -24.15
CA ILE A 49 3.20 12.10 -23.48
C ILE A 49 2.83 13.57 -23.42
N ASP A 50 1.69 13.97 -24.01
CA ASP A 50 1.14 15.29 -23.83
C ASP A 50 0.40 15.38 -22.48
N GLY A 51 0.95 16.18 -21.59
CA GLY A 51 0.42 16.43 -20.25
C GLY A 51 -0.55 17.60 -20.15
N LYS A 52 -0.97 18.17 -21.28
CA LYS A 52 -1.96 19.26 -21.27
C LYS A 52 -3.23 18.84 -20.54
N ASN A 53 -3.70 19.69 -19.62
CA ASN A 53 -4.82 19.41 -18.72
C ASN A 53 -4.63 18.18 -17.82
N LYS A 54 -3.39 17.78 -17.57
CA LYS A 54 -3.07 16.67 -16.67
C LYS A 54 -2.19 17.15 -15.51
N LEU A 55 -2.31 16.46 -14.39
CA LEU A 55 -1.42 16.61 -13.24
C LEU A 55 -0.52 15.38 -13.15
N LEU A 56 0.79 15.60 -13.23
CA LEU A 56 1.81 14.59 -12.94
C LEU A 56 2.12 14.62 -11.45
N MET A 57 2.17 13.46 -10.81
CA MET A 57 2.61 13.31 -9.43
C MET A 57 3.29 11.96 -9.22
N PRO A 58 3.96 11.73 -8.08
CA PRO A 58 4.41 10.39 -7.72
C PRO A 58 3.23 9.43 -7.69
N GLY A 59 3.46 8.18 -8.07
CA GLY A 59 2.47 7.13 -7.98
C GLY A 59 1.99 6.89 -6.55
N LEU A 60 0.75 6.47 -6.40
CA LEU A 60 0.18 6.14 -5.10
C LEU A 60 0.79 4.83 -4.58
N ILE A 61 0.99 4.76 -3.27
CA ILE A 61 1.58 3.62 -2.57
C ILE A 61 0.57 3.06 -1.59
N ASN A 62 0.14 1.83 -1.84
CA ASN A 62 -0.76 1.08 -0.97
C ASN A 62 0.08 0.24 0.01
N ALA A 63 0.31 0.76 1.22
CA ALA A 63 1.29 0.19 2.14
C ALA A 63 0.78 -1.01 2.96
N HIS A 64 -0.44 -1.50 2.73
CA HIS A 64 -1.00 -2.71 3.33
C HIS A 64 -2.13 -3.28 2.50
N THR A 65 -1.98 -4.52 2.05
CA THR A 65 -3.01 -5.30 1.34
C THR A 65 -2.94 -6.79 1.69
N HIS A 66 -4.04 -7.48 1.31
CA HIS A 66 -4.13 -8.93 1.16
C HIS A 66 -4.60 -9.20 -0.28
N LEU A 67 -3.65 -9.26 -1.19
CA LEU A 67 -3.88 -9.06 -2.63
C LEU A 67 -4.93 -10.01 -3.22
N ALA A 68 -4.78 -11.33 -2.98
CA ALA A 68 -5.69 -12.33 -3.55
C ALA A 68 -7.08 -12.36 -2.89
N MET A 69 -7.30 -11.58 -1.82
CA MET A 69 -8.64 -11.40 -1.23
C MET A 69 -9.64 -10.73 -2.19
N SER A 70 -9.22 -10.26 -3.37
CA SER A 70 -10.15 -9.87 -4.44
C SER A 70 -11.12 -10.99 -4.83
N LEU A 71 -10.74 -12.26 -4.64
CA LEU A 71 -11.62 -13.42 -4.80
C LEU A 71 -12.77 -13.49 -3.77
N PHE A 72 -12.60 -12.84 -2.63
CA PHE A 72 -13.57 -12.81 -1.54
C PHE A 72 -14.31 -11.46 -1.44
N ARG A 73 -14.17 -10.60 -2.43
CA ARG A 73 -14.89 -9.32 -2.52
C ARG A 73 -16.39 -9.57 -2.44
N ASN A 74 -17.07 -8.90 -1.52
CA ASN A 74 -18.51 -9.04 -1.25
C ASN A 74 -18.95 -10.46 -0.78
N TYR A 75 -18.03 -11.29 -0.30
CA TYR A 75 -18.33 -12.66 0.15
C TYR A 75 -18.92 -12.71 1.56
N ALA A 76 -18.49 -11.81 2.46
CA ALA A 76 -18.86 -11.84 3.87
C ALA A 76 -19.21 -10.43 4.36
N GLU A 77 -20.42 -9.97 4.01
CA GLU A 77 -20.90 -8.64 4.37
C GLU A 77 -21.80 -8.68 5.60
N ASP A 78 -21.92 -7.52 6.29
CA ASP A 78 -22.86 -7.27 7.39
C ASP A 78 -22.77 -8.26 8.56
N VAL A 79 -21.57 -8.70 8.90
CA VAL A 79 -21.25 -9.55 10.06
C VAL A 79 -20.21 -8.88 10.95
N ASP A 80 -20.14 -9.25 12.24
CA ASP A 80 -19.09 -8.75 13.14
C ASP A 80 -17.70 -9.26 12.75
N PHE A 81 -16.64 -8.56 13.24
CA PHE A 81 -15.26 -8.83 12.87
C PHE A 81 -14.83 -10.29 13.09
N TRP A 82 -15.18 -10.89 14.25
CA TRP A 82 -14.74 -12.25 14.55
C TRP A 82 -15.49 -13.31 13.75
N THR A 83 -16.78 -13.11 13.51
CA THR A 83 -17.58 -13.93 12.58
C THR A 83 -17.04 -13.79 11.16
N TRP A 84 -16.73 -12.54 10.72
CA TRP A 84 -16.11 -12.29 9.42
C TRP A 84 -14.78 -13.06 9.29
N LEU A 85 -13.88 -12.92 10.25
CA LEU A 85 -12.55 -13.53 10.18
C LEU A 85 -12.61 -15.06 10.33
N ASN A 86 -13.20 -15.56 11.44
CA ASN A 86 -13.07 -16.96 11.83
C ASN A 86 -14.04 -17.88 11.12
N ASP A 87 -15.29 -17.42 10.85
CA ASP A 87 -16.35 -18.27 10.31
C ASP A 87 -16.49 -18.13 8.78
N LYS A 88 -16.00 -17.05 8.19
CA LYS A 88 -16.13 -16.78 6.76
C LYS A 88 -14.79 -16.79 6.04
N ILE A 89 -13.86 -15.89 6.39
CA ILE A 89 -12.64 -15.66 5.61
C ILE A 89 -11.64 -16.81 5.80
N LEU A 90 -11.22 -17.12 7.03
CA LEU A 90 -10.24 -18.20 7.26
C LEU A 90 -10.66 -19.54 6.66
N PRO A 91 -11.93 -20.02 6.81
CA PRO A 91 -12.36 -21.27 6.17
C PRO A 91 -12.41 -21.21 4.64
N ALA A 92 -12.65 -20.02 4.05
CA ALA A 92 -12.56 -19.84 2.61
C ALA A 92 -11.11 -19.82 2.09
N GLU A 93 -10.22 -19.20 2.86
CA GLU A 93 -8.78 -19.17 2.55
C GLU A 93 -8.10 -20.54 2.63
N GLU A 94 -8.57 -21.44 3.49
CA GLU A 94 -8.08 -22.83 3.55
C GLU A 94 -8.26 -23.61 2.24
N LYS A 95 -9.23 -23.20 1.41
CA LYS A 95 -9.49 -23.81 0.09
C LYS A 95 -8.62 -23.22 -1.04
N LEU A 96 -7.88 -22.14 -0.77
CA LEU A 96 -7.06 -21.49 -1.78
C LEU A 96 -5.95 -22.40 -2.28
N ASN A 97 -5.66 -22.25 -3.56
CA ASN A 97 -4.52 -22.87 -4.22
C ASN A 97 -3.69 -21.81 -4.98
N ARG A 98 -2.58 -22.23 -5.57
CA ARG A 98 -1.67 -21.37 -6.32
C ARG A 98 -2.37 -20.60 -7.45
N GLU A 99 -3.25 -21.27 -8.23
CA GLU A 99 -3.96 -20.66 -9.35
C GLU A 99 -4.92 -19.54 -8.85
N ASN A 100 -5.61 -19.77 -7.73
CA ASN A 100 -6.46 -18.76 -7.10
C ASN A 100 -5.66 -17.49 -6.74
N VAL A 101 -4.52 -17.67 -6.06
CA VAL A 101 -3.70 -16.54 -5.62
C VAL A 101 -3.10 -15.79 -6.79
N TYR A 102 -2.63 -16.49 -7.82
CA TYR A 102 -2.12 -15.85 -9.04
C TYR A 102 -3.19 -14.94 -9.69
N TRP A 103 -4.38 -15.48 -9.99
CA TRP A 103 -5.42 -14.70 -10.68
C TRP A 103 -6.01 -13.61 -9.78
N GLY A 104 -6.21 -13.88 -8.49
CA GLY A 104 -6.62 -12.86 -7.53
C GLY A 104 -5.61 -11.71 -7.44
N SER A 105 -4.31 -12.04 -7.48
CA SER A 105 -3.24 -11.03 -7.52
C SER A 105 -3.27 -10.19 -8.79
N ILE A 106 -3.42 -10.81 -9.96
CA ILE A 106 -3.52 -10.07 -11.23
C ILE A 106 -4.74 -9.13 -11.25
N LEU A 107 -5.91 -9.58 -10.76
CA LEU A 107 -7.10 -8.74 -10.67
C LEU A 107 -6.85 -7.51 -9.78
N SER A 108 -6.31 -7.72 -8.59
CA SER A 108 -5.99 -6.64 -7.64
C SER A 108 -4.96 -5.67 -8.22
N ILE A 109 -3.92 -6.17 -8.87
CA ILE A 109 -2.91 -5.33 -9.53
C ILE A 109 -3.55 -4.50 -10.66
N ALA A 110 -4.43 -5.10 -11.45
CA ALA A 110 -5.14 -4.37 -12.51
C ALA A 110 -5.98 -3.21 -11.94
N GLU A 111 -6.72 -3.46 -10.84
CA GLU A 111 -7.50 -2.43 -10.14
C GLU A 111 -6.59 -1.33 -9.57
N MET A 112 -5.50 -1.70 -8.91
CA MET A 112 -4.53 -0.75 -8.37
C MET A 112 -3.87 0.10 -9.45
N ILE A 113 -3.43 -0.48 -10.57
CA ILE A 113 -2.88 0.30 -11.70
C ILE A 113 -3.95 1.26 -12.24
N LYS A 114 -5.18 0.80 -12.44
CA LYS A 114 -6.29 1.67 -12.92
C LYS A 114 -6.63 2.80 -11.97
N SER A 115 -6.35 2.67 -10.69
CA SER A 115 -6.55 3.71 -9.68
C SER A 115 -5.28 4.51 -9.33
N GLY A 116 -4.16 4.32 -10.08
CA GLY A 116 -2.94 5.12 -9.89
C GLY A 116 -1.95 4.59 -8.85
N THR A 117 -2.16 3.39 -8.33
CA THR A 117 -1.18 2.75 -7.45
C THR A 117 -0.01 2.20 -8.25
N THR A 118 1.21 2.55 -7.86
CA THR A 118 2.45 2.09 -8.49
C THR A 118 3.22 1.09 -7.64
N SER A 119 2.95 1.08 -6.32
CA SER A 119 3.62 0.21 -5.36
C SER A 119 2.63 -0.26 -4.30
N PHE A 120 2.77 -1.50 -3.84
CA PHE A 120 1.96 -2.03 -2.75
C PHE A 120 2.76 -2.92 -1.80
N ALA A 121 2.26 -3.11 -0.57
CA ALA A 121 2.75 -4.12 0.36
C ALA A 121 1.68 -5.20 0.53
N ASP A 122 2.06 -6.47 0.31
CA ASP A 122 1.17 -7.63 0.42
C ASP A 122 1.59 -8.56 1.57
N MET A 123 0.59 -9.03 2.32
CA MET A 123 0.73 -10.03 3.36
C MET A 123 -0.24 -11.17 3.06
N TYR A 124 0.24 -12.25 2.39
CA TYR A 124 -0.68 -13.31 2.00
C TYR A 124 -0.02 -14.71 1.92
N PHE A 125 -0.71 -15.66 1.27
CA PHE A 125 -0.28 -17.04 1.06
C PHE A 125 0.20 -17.23 -0.38
N PHE A 126 0.89 -18.36 -0.66
CA PHE A 126 1.42 -18.67 -1.99
C PHE A 126 2.16 -17.49 -2.65
N THR A 127 2.97 -16.81 -1.86
CA THR A 127 3.66 -15.55 -2.22
C THR A 127 4.48 -15.63 -3.51
N GLU A 128 4.91 -16.84 -3.92
CA GLU A 128 5.55 -17.06 -5.23
C GLU A 128 4.64 -16.68 -6.40
N GLU A 129 3.33 -16.90 -6.26
CA GLU A 129 2.35 -16.56 -7.31
C GLU A 129 2.12 -15.04 -7.36
N THR A 130 2.13 -14.39 -6.20
CA THR A 130 2.15 -12.91 -6.14
C THR A 130 3.43 -12.35 -6.79
N ALA A 131 4.60 -12.94 -6.50
CA ALA A 131 5.86 -12.52 -7.13
C ALA A 131 5.78 -12.62 -8.67
N LYS A 132 5.27 -13.74 -9.18
CA LYS A 132 5.05 -13.95 -10.61
C LYS A 132 4.11 -12.91 -11.21
N ALA A 133 2.98 -12.62 -10.54
CA ALA A 133 2.05 -11.58 -10.98
C ALA A 133 2.72 -10.19 -11.05
N VAL A 134 3.56 -9.85 -10.07
CA VAL A 134 4.34 -8.60 -10.04
C VAL A 134 5.37 -8.53 -11.18
N GLU A 135 6.08 -9.62 -11.45
CA GLU A 135 7.04 -9.70 -12.55
C GLU A 135 6.36 -9.44 -13.91
N GLU A 136 5.25 -10.11 -14.17
CA GLU A 136 4.51 -10.05 -15.43
C GLU A 136 3.81 -8.70 -15.65
N THR A 137 3.22 -8.14 -14.62
CA THR A 137 2.47 -6.88 -14.72
C THR A 137 3.34 -5.63 -14.72
N GLY A 138 4.54 -5.72 -14.15
CA GLY A 138 5.48 -4.60 -14.08
C GLY A 138 5.29 -3.66 -12.91
N ILE A 139 4.30 -3.87 -12.02
CA ILE A 139 4.10 -3.07 -10.81
C ILE A 139 5.24 -3.31 -9.80
N ARG A 140 5.38 -2.44 -8.80
CA ARG A 140 6.32 -2.61 -7.68
C ARG A 140 5.61 -3.19 -6.46
N ALA A 141 6.29 -4.07 -5.70
CA ALA A 141 5.71 -4.68 -4.51
C ALA A 141 6.74 -4.98 -3.42
N MET A 142 6.30 -4.85 -2.17
CA MET A 142 6.86 -5.54 -1.02
C MET A 142 5.95 -6.72 -0.72
N ILE A 143 6.43 -7.94 -0.94
CA ILE A 143 5.63 -9.14 -0.73
C ILE A 143 6.04 -9.86 0.55
N SER A 144 5.11 -10.58 1.16
CA SER A 144 5.41 -11.37 2.35
C SER A 144 4.51 -12.60 2.48
N ARG A 145 5.10 -13.67 3.01
CA ARG A 145 4.38 -14.85 3.46
C ARG A 145 3.85 -14.59 4.86
N SER A 146 2.53 -14.46 5.02
CA SER A 146 1.90 -14.36 6.33
C SER A 146 2.16 -15.63 7.15
N VAL A 147 2.65 -15.50 8.39
CA VAL A 147 2.96 -16.62 9.27
C VAL A 147 2.20 -16.50 10.58
N VAL A 148 1.73 -17.65 11.08
CA VAL A 148 0.98 -17.80 12.34
C VAL A 148 1.52 -18.99 13.12
N SER A 149 1.39 -18.98 14.46
CA SER A 149 1.73 -20.10 15.35
C SER A 149 0.84 -21.32 15.11
N GLY A 150 1.21 -22.44 15.70
CA GLY A 150 0.45 -23.67 15.70
C GLY A 150 0.98 -24.69 14.70
N GLU A 151 0.09 -25.47 14.09
CA GLU A 151 0.48 -26.54 13.19
C GLU A 151 1.30 -26.02 12.00
N ASN A 152 2.44 -26.66 11.76
CA ASN A 152 3.39 -26.31 10.68
C ASN A 152 3.97 -24.88 10.75
N SER A 153 4.04 -24.24 11.94
CA SER A 153 4.64 -22.91 12.11
C SER A 153 6.07 -22.84 11.57
N ASP A 154 6.93 -23.82 11.91
CA ASP A 154 8.31 -23.90 11.43
C ASP A 154 8.40 -23.98 9.91
N LYS A 155 7.49 -24.75 9.28
CA LYS A 155 7.40 -24.85 7.83
C LYS A 155 6.99 -23.51 7.21
N LYS A 156 5.98 -22.83 7.79
CA LYS A 156 5.51 -21.50 7.31
C LYS A 156 6.62 -20.46 7.45
N LEU A 157 7.36 -20.46 8.57
CA LEU A 157 8.51 -19.58 8.76
C LEU A 157 9.60 -19.90 7.72
N LYS A 158 9.94 -21.18 7.52
CA LYS A 158 10.90 -21.56 6.48
C LYS A 158 10.46 -21.10 5.09
N GLU A 159 9.19 -21.26 4.71
CA GLU A 159 8.64 -20.73 3.45
C GLU A 159 8.86 -19.22 3.34
N SER A 160 8.61 -18.44 4.41
CA SER A 160 8.85 -16.99 4.43
C SER A 160 10.32 -16.64 4.19
N LEU A 161 11.23 -17.39 4.79
CA LEU A 161 12.67 -17.20 4.61
C LEU A 161 13.12 -17.59 3.19
N ASP A 162 12.63 -18.71 2.67
CA ASP A 162 12.92 -19.18 1.30
C ASP A 162 12.42 -18.15 0.25
N ILE A 163 11.25 -17.51 0.48
CA ILE A 163 10.74 -16.41 -0.35
C ILE A 163 11.68 -15.21 -0.31
N PHE A 164 12.17 -14.82 0.86
CA PHE A 164 13.14 -13.73 0.97
C PHE A 164 14.42 -14.05 0.21
N ASP A 165 15.00 -15.22 0.44
CA ASP A 165 16.27 -15.63 -0.19
C ASP A 165 16.13 -15.70 -1.73
N LYS A 166 14.91 -15.99 -2.26
CA LYS A 166 14.65 -16.15 -3.69
C LYS A 166 14.24 -14.86 -4.41
N TYR A 167 13.42 -14.03 -3.79
CA TYR A 167 12.75 -12.92 -4.49
C TYR A 167 13.15 -11.52 -4.05
N ASN A 168 13.86 -11.37 -2.92
CA ASN A 168 14.24 -10.03 -2.46
C ASN A 168 15.17 -9.35 -3.46
N ASN A 169 14.84 -8.11 -3.83
CA ASN A 169 15.53 -7.28 -4.84
C ASN A 169 15.54 -7.88 -6.26
N THR A 170 14.54 -8.69 -6.61
CA THR A 170 14.37 -9.22 -7.98
C THR A 170 13.48 -8.31 -8.85
N ALA A 171 13.21 -8.74 -10.10
CA ALA A 171 12.35 -8.03 -11.06
C ALA A 171 12.79 -6.57 -11.29
N ASP A 172 14.09 -6.32 -11.57
CA ASP A 172 14.67 -4.98 -11.70
C ASP A 172 14.43 -4.13 -10.41
N GLU A 173 14.68 -4.71 -9.24
CA GLU A 173 14.48 -4.12 -7.90
C GLU A 173 13.02 -3.68 -7.60
N ARG A 174 12.05 -4.24 -8.32
CA ARG A 174 10.63 -3.96 -8.07
C ARG A 174 10.02 -4.86 -7.00
N ILE A 175 10.60 -6.01 -6.73
CA ILE A 175 10.17 -6.90 -5.65
C ILE A 175 11.11 -6.80 -4.47
N THR A 176 10.58 -6.44 -3.31
CA THR A 176 11.23 -6.59 -2.02
C THR A 176 10.42 -7.56 -1.16
N VAL A 177 11.06 -8.15 -0.15
CA VAL A 177 10.41 -9.13 0.73
C VAL A 177 10.58 -8.73 2.18
N CYS A 178 9.49 -8.81 2.96
CA CYS A 178 9.53 -8.61 4.40
C CYS A 178 9.04 -9.85 5.17
N SER A 179 9.29 -9.89 6.46
CA SER A 179 8.75 -10.88 7.37
C SER A 179 7.38 -10.44 7.86
N ALA A 180 6.39 -11.35 7.85
CA ALA A 180 5.02 -11.00 8.19
C ALA A 180 4.39 -11.95 9.22
N PRO A 181 4.78 -11.86 10.51
CA PRO A 181 3.97 -12.42 11.57
C PRO A 181 2.61 -11.72 11.57
N HIS A 182 1.51 -12.51 11.50
CA HIS A 182 0.19 -11.95 11.24
C HIS A 182 -0.23 -10.93 12.32
N ALA A 183 -0.36 -11.35 13.57
CA ALA A 183 -0.75 -10.50 14.70
C ALA A 183 -0.38 -11.15 16.03
N ILE A 184 -0.45 -10.39 17.14
CA ILE A 184 -0.16 -10.90 18.50
C ILE A 184 -1.18 -11.92 19.00
N TYR A 185 -2.39 -11.95 18.44
CA TYR A 185 -3.40 -12.93 18.81
C TYR A 185 -3.30 -14.25 18.04
N SER A 186 -2.60 -14.27 16.92
CA SER A 186 -2.37 -15.44 16.06
C SER A 186 -0.95 -15.98 16.12
N CYS A 187 -0.03 -15.25 16.76
CA CYS A 187 1.37 -15.62 16.95
C CYS A 187 1.70 -15.62 18.45
N ASP A 188 2.07 -16.77 19.01
CA ASP A 188 2.52 -16.82 20.39
C ASP A 188 3.92 -16.25 20.59
N GLU A 189 4.32 -16.07 21.85
CA GLU A 189 5.57 -15.42 22.22
C GLU A 189 6.81 -16.16 21.70
N ILE A 190 6.78 -17.50 21.75
CA ILE A 190 7.92 -18.33 21.33
C ILE A 190 8.13 -18.14 19.84
N PHE A 191 7.06 -18.24 19.05
CA PHE A 191 7.12 -18.09 17.61
C PHE A 191 7.48 -16.66 17.19
N LEU A 192 6.94 -15.61 17.86
CA LEU A 192 7.34 -14.22 17.60
C LEU A 192 8.84 -14.00 17.84
N LYS A 193 9.41 -14.54 18.91
CA LYS A 193 10.85 -14.47 19.18
C LYS A 193 11.68 -15.17 18.09
N GLU A 194 11.21 -16.29 17.59
CA GLU A 194 11.85 -17.01 16.49
C GLU A 194 11.81 -16.21 15.19
N VAL A 195 10.63 -15.69 14.82
CA VAL A 195 10.48 -14.81 13.65
C VAL A 195 11.40 -13.59 13.75
N ILE A 196 11.46 -12.93 14.92
CA ILE A 196 12.35 -11.78 15.15
C ILE A 196 13.83 -12.18 14.98
N ALA A 197 14.23 -13.32 15.55
CA ALA A 197 15.61 -13.80 15.48
C ALA A 197 16.03 -14.11 14.03
N GLU A 198 15.18 -14.79 13.26
CA GLU A 198 15.45 -15.10 11.85
C GLU A 198 15.43 -13.85 10.97
N SER A 199 14.52 -12.93 11.24
CA SER A 199 14.47 -11.62 10.53
C SER A 199 15.73 -10.78 10.81
N LYS A 200 16.25 -10.79 12.05
CA LYS A 200 17.51 -10.10 12.41
C LYS A 200 18.70 -10.66 11.64
N LYS A 201 18.80 -11.97 11.48
CA LYS A 201 19.91 -12.61 10.73
C LYS A 201 19.98 -12.15 9.26
N ARG A 202 18.83 -11.83 8.66
CA ARG A 202 18.71 -11.44 7.25
C ARG A 202 18.50 -9.95 7.04
N ASN A 203 18.43 -9.17 8.11
CA ASN A 203 18.05 -7.76 8.09
C ASN A 203 16.70 -7.54 7.37
N MET A 204 15.73 -8.42 7.59
CA MET A 204 14.38 -8.31 7.03
C MET A 204 13.59 -7.26 7.78
N GLN A 205 12.86 -6.42 7.04
CA GLN A 205 11.81 -5.58 7.61
C GLN A 205 10.65 -6.45 8.11
N ILE A 206 9.92 -5.96 9.14
CA ILE A 206 8.73 -6.64 9.66
C ILE A 206 7.47 -5.86 9.29
N HIS A 207 6.41 -6.61 8.93
CA HIS A 207 5.06 -6.13 8.73
C HIS A 207 4.10 -6.95 9.60
N ILE A 208 3.27 -6.29 10.42
CA ILE A 208 2.38 -6.95 11.39
C ILE A 208 1.10 -6.12 11.62
N HIS A 209 -0.05 -6.77 11.87
CA HIS A 209 -1.25 -6.08 12.36
C HIS A 209 -1.07 -5.71 13.82
N LEU A 210 -1.51 -4.52 14.22
CA LEU A 210 -1.33 -4.02 15.58
C LEU A 210 -2.49 -3.14 16.02
N SER A 211 -3.06 -3.47 17.18
CA SER A 211 -4.09 -2.68 17.86
C SER A 211 -5.25 -2.33 16.94
N GLU A 212 -5.69 -3.34 16.17
CA GLU A 212 -6.79 -3.20 15.22
C GLU A 212 -8.14 -3.15 15.94
N THR A 213 -8.36 -4.06 16.90
CA THR A 213 -9.61 -4.17 17.67
C THR A 213 -9.40 -3.88 19.15
N GLU A 214 -10.45 -3.44 19.82
CA GLU A 214 -10.44 -3.24 21.27
C GLU A 214 -10.21 -4.57 22.00
N GLU A 215 -10.75 -5.66 21.46
CA GLU A 215 -10.59 -7.00 22.02
C GLU A 215 -9.13 -7.47 21.96
N GLU A 216 -8.42 -7.27 20.85
CA GLU A 216 -6.98 -7.53 20.75
C GLU A 216 -6.21 -6.85 21.87
N VAL A 217 -6.46 -5.55 22.08
CA VAL A 217 -5.81 -4.75 23.13
C VAL A 217 -6.12 -5.30 24.52
N ASN A 218 -7.38 -5.59 24.81
CA ASN A 218 -7.81 -6.10 26.11
C ASN A 218 -7.26 -7.50 26.38
N ASN A 219 -7.21 -8.39 25.39
CA ASN A 219 -6.61 -9.71 25.50
C ASN A 219 -5.10 -9.63 25.77
N CYS A 220 -4.38 -8.75 25.06
CA CYS A 220 -2.96 -8.51 25.30
C CYS A 220 -2.68 -8.00 26.74
N LYS A 221 -3.47 -7.03 27.21
CA LYS A 221 -3.37 -6.51 28.59
C LYS A 221 -3.63 -7.60 29.64
N THR A 222 -4.61 -8.44 29.40
CA THR A 222 -4.96 -9.51 30.34
C THR A 222 -3.86 -10.58 30.38
N LYS A 223 -3.36 -10.98 29.23
CA LYS A 223 -2.39 -12.08 29.09
C LYS A 223 -0.96 -11.67 29.44
N HIS A 224 -0.55 -10.47 29.01
CA HIS A 224 0.83 -10.02 29.09
C HIS A 224 1.05 -8.84 30.04
N LEU A 225 -0.01 -8.27 30.65
CA LEU A 225 0.03 -7.06 31.50
C LEU A 225 0.65 -5.85 30.80
N MET A 226 0.57 -5.81 29.47
CA MET A 226 1.15 -4.80 28.58
C MET A 226 0.16 -4.44 27.48
N TYR A 227 0.28 -3.22 26.93
CA TYR A 227 -0.38 -2.88 25.67
C TYR A 227 0.37 -3.52 24.48
N PRO A 228 -0.29 -3.71 23.31
CA PRO A 228 0.30 -4.43 22.17
C PRO A 228 1.66 -3.93 21.72
N ALA A 229 1.86 -2.61 21.56
CA ALA A 229 3.16 -2.09 21.14
C ALA A 229 4.24 -2.21 22.24
N GLU A 230 3.86 -2.13 23.52
CA GLU A 230 4.78 -2.39 24.65
C GLU A 230 5.25 -3.84 24.65
N TYR A 231 4.32 -4.78 24.39
CA TYR A 231 4.61 -6.18 24.30
C TYR A 231 5.58 -6.50 23.16
N LEU A 232 5.32 -6.00 21.95
CA LEU A 232 6.20 -6.20 20.80
C LEU A 232 7.58 -5.55 21.00
N GLN A 233 7.63 -4.36 21.63
CA GLN A 233 8.88 -3.72 22.04
C GLN A 233 9.68 -4.62 22.99
N ASN A 234 9.01 -5.20 24.01
CA ASN A 234 9.64 -6.08 25.00
C ASN A 234 10.23 -7.36 24.35
N LEU A 235 9.65 -7.84 23.25
CA LEU A 235 10.17 -8.94 22.46
C LEU A 235 11.37 -8.54 21.57
N GLY A 236 11.67 -7.23 21.44
CA GLY A 236 12.74 -6.72 20.60
C GLY A 236 12.38 -6.64 19.11
N MET A 237 11.06 -6.64 18.75
CA MET A 237 10.62 -6.55 17.36
C MET A 237 11.00 -5.22 16.73
N PHE A 238 10.90 -4.12 17.46
CA PHE A 238 11.17 -2.78 16.97
C PHE A 238 12.66 -2.43 16.86
N ASP A 239 13.57 -3.34 17.23
CA ASP A 239 14.98 -3.22 16.84
C ASP A 239 15.20 -3.40 15.34
N LEU A 240 14.20 -3.95 14.65
CA LEU A 240 14.14 -4.07 13.19
C LEU A 240 13.27 -2.97 12.60
N LYS A 241 13.53 -2.61 11.35
CA LYS A 241 12.61 -1.75 10.61
C LYS A 241 11.23 -2.42 10.59
N THR A 242 10.22 -1.74 11.09
CA THR A 242 8.88 -2.33 11.26
C THR A 242 7.82 -1.39 10.73
N MET A 243 6.82 -1.95 10.08
CA MET A 243 5.55 -1.29 9.77
C MET A 243 4.40 -2.07 10.40
N VAL A 244 3.46 -1.33 11.00
CA VAL A 244 2.31 -1.89 11.70
C VAL A 244 1.02 -1.43 11.04
N ALA A 245 0.12 -2.36 10.71
CA ALA A 245 -1.16 -2.04 10.11
C ALA A 245 -2.22 -1.71 11.18
N HIS A 246 -3.17 -0.84 10.82
CA HIS A 246 -4.33 -0.36 11.56
C HIS A 246 -4.02 0.68 12.65
N GLY A 247 -3.50 0.29 13.79
CA GLY A 247 -3.18 1.21 14.89
C GLY A 247 -4.37 1.98 15.44
N VAL A 248 -5.57 1.37 15.46
CA VAL A 248 -6.84 2.02 15.84
C VAL A 248 -6.84 2.40 17.31
N TYR A 249 -6.35 1.50 18.18
CA TYR A 249 -6.42 1.63 19.63
C TYR A 249 -5.06 1.97 20.28
N LEU A 250 -4.17 2.66 19.57
CA LEU A 250 -2.89 3.08 20.12
C LEU A 250 -3.04 4.13 21.22
N THR A 251 -2.43 3.88 22.36
CA THR A 251 -2.29 4.83 23.47
C THR A 251 -1.18 5.85 23.20
N ASP A 252 -1.13 6.95 23.96
CA ASP A 252 -0.05 7.95 23.87
C ASP A 252 1.33 7.36 24.10
N LYS A 253 1.45 6.45 25.08
CA LYS A 253 2.70 5.77 25.43
C LYS A 253 3.16 4.86 24.29
N GLU A 254 2.24 4.11 23.67
CA GLU A 254 2.57 3.28 22.53
C GLU A 254 3.01 4.09 21.31
N MET A 255 2.34 5.22 21.03
CA MET A 255 2.78 6.14 19.97
C MET A 255 4.20 6.68 20.24
N ASP A 256 4.56 6.98 21.49
CA ASP A 256 5.91 7.43 21.86
C ASP A 256 6.94 6.30 21.66
N ILE A 257 6.57 5.05 21.94
CA ILE A 257 7.40 3.87 21.64
C ILE A 257 7.60 3.75 20.13
N LEU A 258 6.53 3.71 19.36
CA LEU A 258 6.60 3.59 17.88
C LEU A 258 7.45 4.71 17.27
N LYS A 259 7.31 5.94 17.78
CA LYS A 259 8.14 7.08 17.35
C LYS A 259 9.61 6.89 17.67
N LYS A 260 9.93 6.44 18.87
CA LYS A 260 11.31 6.22 19.33
C LYS A 260 12.06 5.21 18.43
N TYR A 261 11.36 4.19 17.98
CA TYR A 261 11.93 3.12 17.15
C TYR A 261 11.72 3.32 15.63
N ASP A 262 11.24 4.48 15.21
CA ASP A 262 10.96 4.81 13.81
C ASP A 262 10.02 3.79 13.12
N VAL A 263 9.06 3.26 13.87
CA VAL A 263 8.02 2.35 13.35
C VAL A 263 7.01 3.15 12.53
N SER A 264 6.66 2.66 11.36
CA SER A 264 5.63 3.26 10.51
C SER A 264 4.26 2.65 10.81
N VAL A 265 3.22 3.49 10.87
CA VAL A 265 1.83 3.05 11.04
C VAL A 265 1.11 3.14 9.70
N ILE A 266 0.47 2.04 9.28
CA ILE A 266 -0.33 2.00 8.06
C ILE A 266 -1.80 2.12 8.44
N HIS A 267 -2.39 3.24 8.11
CA HIS A 267 -3.79 3.53 8.37
C HIS A 267 -4.66 3.00 7.24
N ASN A 268 -5.66 2.17 7.57
CA ASN A 268 -6.57 1.52 6.63
C ASN A 268 -8.01 1.98 6.92
N PRO A 269 -8.37 3.25 6.63
CA PRO A 269 -9.63 3.82 7.08
C PRO A 269 -10.86 3.09 6.53
N GLY A 270 -10.86 2.67 5.26
CA GLY A 270 -11.96 1.95 4.65
C GLY A 270 -12.27 0.64 5.39
N SER A 271 -11.26 -0.22 5.58
CA SER A 271 -11.40 -1.49 6.30
C SER A 271 -11.79 -1.29 7.76
N ASN A 272 -11.12 -0.39 8.48
CA ASN A 272 -11.42 -0.14 9.89
C ASN A 272 -12.88 0.28 10.12
N LEU A 273 -13.45 1.09 9.21
CA LEU A 273 -14.84 1.53 9.27
C LEU A 273 -15.81 0.40 8.93
N LYS A 274 -15.54 -0.31 7.84
CA LYS A 274 -16.43 -1.37 7.37
C LYS A 274 -16.56 -2.51 8.38
N LEU A 275 -15.43 -2.91 8.99
CA LEU A 275 -15.43 -3.97 10.01
C LEU A 275 -15.83 -3.47 11.41
N GLY A 276 -16.16 -2.18 11.55
CA GLY A 276 -16.60 -1.61 12.83
C GLY A 276 -15.48 -1.50 13.87
N ASN A 277 -14.21 -1.58 13.45
CA ASN A 277 -13.05 -1.55 14.35
C ASN A 277 -12.80 -0.16 14.97
N GLY A 278 -13.34 0.90 14.36
CA GLY A 278 -13.19 2.26 14.88
C GLY A 278 -12.30 3.15 14.01
N ILE A 279 -11.85 4.27 14.58
CA ILE A 279 -11.09 5.28 13.83
C ILE A 279 -9.76 5.57 14.51
N ALA A 280 -8.68 5.26 13.81
CA ALA A 280 -7.33 5.48 14.31
C ALA A 280 -7.05 6.97 14.58
N PRO A 281 -6.30 7.32 15.65
CA PRO A 281 -6.02 8.70 16.07
C PRO A 281 -4.92 9.36 15.21
N VAL A 282 -5.10 9.41 13.89
CA VAL A 282 -4.09 9.82 12.90
C VAL A 282 -3.54 11.22 13.18
N VAL A 283 -4.39 12.20 13.50
CA VAL A 283 -3.93 13.57 13.83
C VAL A 283 -2.97 13.57 15.00
N LYS A 284 -3.21 12.72 16.00
CA LYS A 284 -2.35 12.60 17.19
C LYS A 284 -1.02 11.94 16.82
N MET A 285 -1.05 10.90 15.99
CA MET A 285 0.15 10.25 15.46
C MET A 285 1.04 11.24 14.68
N LEU A 286 0.44 12.00 13.76
CA LEU A 286 1.15 13.01 12.97
C LEU A 286 1.74 14.11 13.85
N LYS A 287 1.01 14.60 14.85
CA LYS A 287 1.51 15.60 15.82
C LYS A 287 2.70 15.10 16.63
N LYS A 288 2.74 13.81 16.97
CA LYS A 288 3.89 13.15 17.62
C LYS A 288 5.05 12.89 16.65
N GLY A 289 4.86 13.14 15.36
CA GLY A 289 5.87 12.94 14.30
C GLY A 289 6.07 11.48 13.90
N LEU A 290 5.06 10.62 14.10
CA LEU A 290 5.05 9.27 13.55
C LEU A 290 4.97 9.33 12.02
N ASN A 291 5.61 8.38 11.35
CA ASN A 291 5.36 8.14 9.96
C ASN A 291 4.03 7.37 9.82
N VAL A 292 3.02 8.03 9.26
CA VAL A 292 1.73 7.42 8.96
C VAL A 292 1.60 7.30 7.45
N ALA A 293 1.38 6.10 6.94
CA ALA A 293 1.07 5.81 5.55
C ALA A 293 -0.37 5.32 5.40
N LEU A 294 -0.85 5.15 4.18
CA LEU A 294 -2.18 4.59 3.88
C LEU A 294 -2.06 3.19 3.28
N GLY A 295 -3.04 2.36 3.57
CA GLY A 295 -3.29 1.10 2.92
C GLY A 295 -4.79 0.86 2.75
N THR A 296 -5.17 0.02 1.81
CA THR A 296 -6.57 -0.36 1.61
C THR A 296 -6.99 -1.56 2.44
N ASP A 297 -6.02 -2.34 2.93
CA ASP A 297 -6.28 -3.70 3.41
C ASP A 297 -6.77 -4.61 2.27
N GLY A 298 -7.31 -5.80 2.55
CA GLY A 298 -7.85 -6.72 1.55
C GLY A 298 -9.19 -6.29 0.97
N ALA A 299 -9.49 -6.71 -0.26
CA ALA A 299 -10.79 -6.43 -0.88
C ALA A 299 -11.97 -7.18 -0.22
N ALA A 300 -11.70 -8.12 0.67
CA ALA A 300 -12.71 -8.75 1.52
C ALA A 300 -13.14 -7.86 2.69
N SER A 301 -12.25 -6.99 3.19
CA SER A 301 -12.51 -6.07 4.31
C SER A 301 -12.82 -4.64 3.88
N ASN A 302 -12.44 -4.23 2.66
CA ASN A 302 -12.64 -2.87 2.13
C ASN A 302 -13.55 -2.83 0.88
N ASN A 303 -13.65 -3.92 0.13
CA ASN A 303 -14.35 -4.08 -1.15
C ASN A 303 -13.69 -3.38 -2.35
N ASN A 304 -12.72 -2.51 -2.19
CA ASN A 304 -11.94 -1.91 -3.28
C ASN A 304 -10.47 -1.68 -2.87
N LEU A 305 -9.63 -1.36 -3.86
CA LEU A 305 -8.21 -1.07 -3.68
C LEU A 305 -7.90 0.38 -4.16
N ASN A 306 -8.82 1.30 -3.90
CA ASN A 306 -8.82 2.67 -4.39
C ASN A 306 -8.14 3.63 -3.38
N MET A 307 -6.90 3.98 -3.61
CA MET A 307 -6.15 4.89 -2.73
C MET A 307 -6.71 6.33 -2.69
N PHE A 308 -7.45 6.81 -3.70
CA PHE A 308 -8.13 8.11 -3.62
C PHE A 308 -9.23 8.12 -2.56
N GLU A 309 -9.94 7.00 -2.40
CA GLU A 309 -10.94 6.86 -1.34
C GLU A 309 -10.28 6.86 0.04
N GLU A 310 -9.16 6.15 0.21
CA GLU A 310 -8.40 6.16 1.46
C GLU A 310 -7.86 7.55 1.80
N ILE A 311 -7.38 8.32 0.81
CA ILE A 311 -6.97 9.72 0.97
C ILE A 311 -8.14 10.59 1.45
N TYR A 312 -9.32 10.45 0.83
CA TYR A 312 -10.53 11.16 1.23
C TYR A 312 -10.93 10.82 2.67
N LEU A 313 -11.08 9.53 2.97
CA LEU A 313 -11.46 9.04 4.30
C LEU A 313 -10.47 9.48 5.39
N ALA A 314 -9.17 9.39 5.13
CA ALA A 314 -8.14 9.82 6.07
C ALA A 314 -8.26 11.30 6.47
N THR A 315 -8.84 12.14 5.60
CA THR A 315 -9.05 13.56 5.91
C THR A 315 -10.39 13.82 6.59
N VAL A 316 -11.50 13.35 5.99
CA VAL A 316 -12.83 13.74 6.46
C VAL A 316 -13.18 13.12 7.80
N LEU A 317 -12.76 11.89 8.06
CA LEU A 317 -12.97 11.22 9.34
C LEU A 317 -12.32 11.97 10.49
N GLN A 318 -11.05 12.34 10.35
CA GLN A 318 -10.32 13.07 11.38
C GLN A 318 -10.94 14.44 11.65
N LYS A 319 -11.36 15.17 10.61
CA LYS A 319 -12.06 16.45 10.74
C LYS A 319 -13.40 16.28 11.45
N GLY A 320 -14.15 15.24 11.11
CA GLY A 320 -15.46 14.95 11.70
C GLY A 320 -15.35 14.62 13.20
N ILE A 321 -14.47 13.66 13.56
CA ILE A 321 -14.30 13.25 14.98
C ILE A 321 -13.81 14.41 15.85
N MET A 322 -12.83 15.17 15.35
CA MET A 322 -12.26 16.29 16.08
C MET A 322 -13.13 17.54 16.04
N LYS A 323 -14.23 17.53 15.28
CA LYS A 323 -15.08 18.71 15.03
C LYS A 323 -14.27 19.94 14.63
N ASN A 324 -13.23 19.71 13.82
CA ASN A 324 -12.27 20.73 13.44
C ASN A 324 -11.86 20.56 11.96
N SER A 325 -12.28 21.47 11.09
CA SER A 325 -12.01 21.43 9.65
C SER A 325 -10.54 21.58 9.27
N ILE A 326 -9.69 22.07 10.18
CA ILE A 326 -8.24 22.23 9.98
C ILE A 326 -7.40 21.19 10.72
N ALA A 327 -8.02 20.13 11.26
CA ALA A 327 -7.34 19.08 12.04
C ALA A 327 -6.22 18.38 11.25
N ILE A 328 -6.43 18.18 9.96
CA ILE A 328 -5.48 17.59 9.02
C ILE A 328 -5.57 18.33 7.68
N LYS A 329 -4.44 18.55 7.03
CA LYS A 329 -4.38 19.19 5.72
C LYS A 329 -4.47 18.14 4.61
N GLY A 330 -5.05 18.49 3.46
CA GLY A 330 -5.12 17.59 2.31
C GLY A 330 -3.75 17.07 1.86
N ILE A 331 -2.74 17.94 1.88
CA ILE A 331 -1.37 17.55 1.52
C ILE A 331 -0.78 16.47 2.45
N ASP A 332 -1.19 16.42 3.72
CA ASP A 332 -0.71 15.39 4.65
C ASP A 332 -1.24 14.00 4.21
N ALA A 333 -2.51 13.91 3.78
CA ALA A 333 -3.07 12.65 3.26
C ALA A 333 -2.44 12.22 1.92
N ILE A 334 -2.14 13.17 1.03
CA ILE A 334 -1.38 12.85 -0.20
C ILE A 334 0.01 12.30 0.15
N LYS A 335 0.71 12.90 1.12
CA LYS A 335 1.99 12.38 1.61
C LYS A 335 1.85 10.99 2.21
N MET A 336 0.78 10.70 2.95
CA MET A 336 0.52 9.36 3.50
C MET A 336 0.38 8.31 2.40
N ALA A 337 -0.20 8.66 1.26
CA ALA A 337 -0.36 7.78 0.10
C ALA A 337 0.86 7.78 -0.86
N THR A 338 1.94 8.47 -0.56
CA THR A 338 3.11 8.61 -1.43
C THR A 338 4.43 8.52 -0.64
N VAL A 339 5.03 9.66 -0.26
CA VAL A 339 6.35 9.74 0.43
C VAL A 339 6.37 8.93 1.72
N ASN A 340 5.29 8.96 2.51
CA ASN A 340 5.23 8.22 3.76
C ASN A 340 5.11 6.72 3.53
N GLY A 341 4.35 6.32 2.49
CA GLY A 341 4.27 4.93 2.02
C GLY A 341 5.64 4.42 1.57
N ALA A 342 6.36 5.22 0.76
CA ALA A 342 7.72 4.88 0.34
C ALA A 342 8.65 4.68 1.54
N ARG A 343 8.60 5.59 2.53
CA ARG A 343 9.38 5.46 3.77
C ARG A 343 9.00 4.22 4.57
N ALA A 344 7.70 3.91 4.70
CA ALA A 344 7.22 2.73 5.42
C ALA A 344 7.74 1.44 4.79
N MET A 345 7.72 1.34 3.45
CA MET A 345 8.18 0.19 2.68
C MET A 345 9.71 0.22 2.40
N SER A 346 10.45 1.15 3.01
CA SER A 346 11.91 1.31 2.77
C SER A 346 12.28 1.48 1.29
N LEU A 347 11.41 2.09 0.48
CA LEU A 347 11.65 2.39 -0.92
C LEU A 347 12.47 3.68 -1.05
N ASN A 348 13.71 3.54 -1.48
CA ASN A 348 14.59 4.68 -1.70
C ASN A 348 14.33 5.33 -3.06
N ASN A 349 14.46 6.66 -3.13
CA ASN A 349 14.33 7.43 -4.37
C ASN A 349 12.95 7.28 -5.06
N ILE A 350 11.89 7.05 -4.29
CA ILE A 350 10.48 6.94 -4.73
C ILE A 350 9.62 7.87 -3.89
N GLY A 351 8.47 8.32 -4.43
CA GLY A 351 7.50 9.16 -3.74
C GLY A 351 7.65 10.66 -3.98
N THR A 352 8.65 11.10 -4.75
CA THR A 352 8.80 12.51 -5.19
C THR A 352 9.14 12.60 -6.67
N VAL A 353 8.78 13.71 -7.32
CA VAL A 353 9.18 13.99 -8.71
C VAL A 353 10.41 14.87 -8.69
N GLU A 354 11.57 14.24 -8.66
CA GLU A 354 12.88 14.88 -8.57
C GLU A 354 13.89 14.17 -9.46
N LYS A 355 14.84 14.96 -10.04
CA LYS A 355 15.90 14.39 -10.86
C LYS A 355 16.71 13.36 -10.08
N GLY A 356 16.93 12.20 -10.67
CA GLY A 356 17.66 11.07 -10.11
C GLY A 356 16.80 10.07 -9.36
N ASN A 357 15.53 10.40 -9.09
CA ASN A 357 14.58 9.44 -8.50
C ASN A 357 14.05 8.48 -9.55
N ILE A 358 13.61 7.32 -9.08
CA ILE A 358 12.96 6.30 -9.89
C ILE A 358 11.62 6.85 -10.39
N ALA A 359 11.32 6.62 -11.66
CA ALA A 359 10.12 7.09 -12.31
C ALA A 359 8.93 6.14 -12.05
N ASP A 360 8.41 6.19 -10.81
CA ASP A 360 7.13 5.63 -10.40
C ASP A 360 6.15 6.80 -10.32
N LEU A 361 5.42 7.07 -11.42
CA LEU A 361 4.67 8.29 -11.65
C LEU A 361 3.27 8.00 -12.19
N ILE A 362 2.33 8.93 -11.91
CA ILE A 362 0.99 8.92 -12.50
C ILE A 362 0.63 10.27 -13.12
N LEU A 363 -0.15 10.23 -14.20
CA LEU A 363 -0.82 11.40 -14.76
C LEU A 363 -2.31 11.28 -14.50
N ILE A 364 -2.88 12.31 -13.91
CA ILE A 364 -4.32 12.44 -13.61
C ILE A 364 -4.92 13.39 -14.63
N ASP A 365 -5.98 12.97 -15.32
CA ASP A 365 -6.76 13.83 -16.20
C ASP A 365 -7.60 14.79 -15.37
N THR A 366 -7.27 16.07 -15.43
CA THR A 366 -7.97 17.14 -14.70
C THR A 366 -8.98 17.88 -15.59
N ASP A 367 -9.22 17.42 -16.83
CA ASP A 367 -10.19 18.01 -17.75
C ASP A 367 -11.57 17.33 -17.64
N LYS A 368 -12.08 17.25 -16.43
CA LYS A 368 -13.37 16.64 -16.10
C LYS A 368 -14.20 17.56 -15.23
N PRO A 369 -15.55 17.48 -15.28
CA PRO A 369 -16.44 18.44 -14.62
C PRO A 369 -16.15 18.67 -13.13
N HIS A 370 -15.78 17.60 -12.39
CA HIS A 370 -15.55 17.68 -10.95
C HIS A 370 -14.21 18.32 -10.55
N PHE A 371 -13.32 18.66 -11.52
CA PHE A 371 -12.14 19.50 -11.30
C PHE A 371 -12.39 20.99 -11.55
N TYR A 372 -13.56 21.40 -12.02
CA TYR A 372 -13.87 22.80 -12.30
C TYR A 372 -14.76 23.42 -11.23
N PRO A 373 -14.46 24.69 -10.83
CA PRO A 373 -13.31 25.50 -11.23
C PRO A 373 -12.03 25.08 -10.51
N LYS A 374 -10.87 25.18 -11.19
CA LYS A 374 -9.56 24.68 -10.69
C LYS A 374 -8.90 25.71 -9.76
N PHE A 375 -9.38 25.84 -8.51
CA PHE A 375 -8.81 26.80 -7.54
C PHE A 375 -7.56 26.24 -6.84
N ASP A 376 -7.60 24.98 -6.44
CA ASP A 376 -6.52 24.33 -5.69
C ASP A 376 -6.43 22.84 -6.03
N LEU A 377 -5.42 22.47 -6.83
CA LEU A 377 -5.22 21.09 -7.27
C LEU A 377 -4.95 20.11 -6.13
N ILE A 378 -4.43 20.55 -4.97
CA ILE A 378 -4.26 19.68 -3.81
C ILE A 378 -5.62 19.33 -3.23
N SER A 379 -6.50 20.31 -3.09
CA SER A 379 -7.88 20.08 -2.65
C SER A 379 -8.65 19.23 -3.66
N ASP A 380 -8.46 19.47 -4.96
CA ASP A 380 -9.08 18.68 -6.02
C ASP A 380 -8.67 17.21 -5.92
N LEU A 381 -7.38 16.90 -5.70
CA LEU A 381 -6.88 15.55 -5.52
C LEU A 381 -7.49 14.82 -4.32
N VAL A 382 -7.73 15.55 -3.22
CA VAL A 382 -8.19 14.95 -1.95
C VAL A 382 -9.70 14.80 -1.91
N TYR A 383 -10.44 15.75 -2.46
CA TYR A 383 -11.90 15.84 -2.25
C TYR A 383 -12.73 15.61 -3.51
N SER A 384 -12.13 15.69 -4.71
CA SER A 384 -12.84 15.61 -5.96
C SER A 384 -12.37 14.46 -6.86
N ALA A 385 -11.07 14.17 -6.87
CA ALA A 385 -10.49 13.15 -7.74
C ALA A 385 -11.03 11.75 -7.45
N GLN A 386 -11.14 10.96 -8.48
CA GLN A 386 -11.62 9.58 -8.46
C GLN A 386 -10.59 8.66 -9.12
N ALA A 387 -10.65 7.36 -8.81
CA ALA A 387 -9.77 6.34 -9.41
C ALA A 387 -9.72 6.42 -10.95
N GLY A 388 -10.89 6.59 -11.59
CA GLY A 388 -11.03 6.68 -13.04
C GLY A 388 -10.48 7.96 -13.69
N ASP A 389 -9.91 8.88 -12.92
CA ASP A 389 -9.22 10.06 -13.43
C ASP A 389 -7.74 9.78 -13.75
N THR A 390 -7.22 8.64 -13.33
CA THR A 390 -5.87 8.20 -13.67
C THR A 390 -5.77 7.87 -15.15
N ASP A 391 -5.01 8.67 -15.88
CA ASP A 391 -4.82 8.54 -17.34
C ASP A 391 -3.65 7.62 -17.69
N THR A 392 -2.51 7.81 -17.04
CA THR A 392 -1.25 7.10 -17.34
C THR A 392 -0.55 6.70 -16.05
N VAL A 393 -0.02 5.49 -16.02
CA VAL A 393 0.76 4.94 -14.91
C VAL A 393 2.11 4.47 -15.42
N ILE A 394 3.17 4.94 -14.79
CA ILE A 394 4.57 4.61 -15.09
C ILE A 394 5.18 4.01 -13.84
N VAL A 395 5.80 2.83 -13.97
CA VAL A 395 6.54 2.16 -12.88
C VAL A 395 7.93 1.76 -13.40
N ASN A 396 8.95 2.13 -12.63
CA ASN A 396 10.35 1.86 -13.00
C ASN A 396 10.68 2.34 -14.44
N GLY A 397 10.11 3.51 -14.82
CA GLY A 397 10.28 4.09 -16.16
C GLY A 397 9.51 3.37 -17.28
N LYS A 398 8.69 2.36 -16.98
CA LYS A 398 7.86 1.64 -17.98
C LYS A 398 6.39 2.08 -17.87
N ILE A 399 5.75 2.35 -18.99
CA ILE A 399 4.32 2.68 -19.02
C ILE A 399 3.52 1.38 -18.86
N LEU A 400 2.76 1.26 -17.76
CA LEU A 400 1.88 0.12 -17.49
C LEU A 400 0.45 0.38 -17.92
N MET A 401 0.02 1.64 -17.89
CA MET A 401 -1.29 2.08 -18.36
C MET A 401 -1.15 3.40 -19.11
N LYS A 402 -1.88 3.57 -20.22
CA LYS A 402 -1.95 4.80 -21.00
C LYS A 402 -3.37 5.07 -21.47
N HIS A 403 -3.86 6.28 -21.23
CA HIS A 403 -5.25 6.67 -21.53
C HIS A 403 -6.29 5.71 -20.95
N GLY A 404 -6.04 5.25 -19.70
CA GLY A 404 -6.90 4.29 -18.99
C GLY A 404 -6.84 2.84 -19.49
N ASN A 405 -6.03 2.55 -20.52
CA ASN A 405 -5.86 1.20 -21.06
C ASN A 405 -4.62 0.54 -20.46
N LEU A 406 -4.81 -0.64 -19.84
CA LEU A 406 -3.72 -1.47 -19.34
C LEU A 406 -2.89 -2.00 -20.52
N LEU A 407 -1.55 -1.91 -20.42
CA LEU A 407 -0.65 -2.34 -21.48
C LEU A 407 0.02 -3.70 -21.19
N THR A 408 0.02 -4.12 -19.94
CA THR A 408 0.71 -5.34 -19.47
C THR A 408 -0.24 -6.43 -18.99
N ILE A 409 -1.54 -6.15 -18.93
CA ILE A 409 -2.58 -7.04 -18.41
C ILE A 409 -3.70 -7.17 -19.44
N ASP A 410 -4.00 -8.40 -19.87
CA ASP A 410 -5.20 -8.76 -20.63
C ASP A 410 -6.40 -8.85 -19.65
N ILE A 411 -7.12 -7.75 -19.49
CA ILE A 411 -8.17 -7.63 -18.49
C ILE A 411 -9.37 -8.54 -18.76
N GLU A 412 -9.69 -8.82 -20.03
CA GLU A 412 -10.80 -9.70 -20.40
C GLU A 412 -10.49 -11.15 -19.99
N ARG A 413 -9.26 -11.58 -20.19
CA ARG A 413 -8.79 -12.88 -19.70
C ARG A 413 -8.83 -12.94 -18.17
N VAL A 414 -8.44 -11.87 -17.47
CA VAL A 414 -8.48 -11.82 -16.01
C VAL A 414 -9.92 -12.00 -15.51
N TYR A 415 -10.88 -11.30 -16.09
CA TYR A 415 -12.28 -11.44 -15.69
C TYR A 415 -12.79 -12.87 -15.89
N PHE A 416 -12.50 -13.47 -17.04
CA PHE A 416 -12.87 -14.87 -17.33
C PHE A 416 -12.28 -15.85 -16.30
N GLU A 417 -10.99 -15.75 -16.02
CA GLU A 417 -10.34 -16.66 -15.08
C GLU A 417 -10.80 -16.44 -13.63
N ILE A 418 -11.05 -15.20 -13.20
CA ILE A 418 -11.55 -14.89 -11.86
C ILE A 418 -12.93 -15.50 -11.62
N GLU A 419 -13.86 -15.35 -12.55
CA GLU A 419 -15.20 -15.95 -12.44
C GLU A 419 -15.10 -17.49 -12.31
N LYS A 420 -14.27 -18.11 -13.12
CA LYS A 420 -13.98 -19.55 -13.08
C LYS A 420 -13.36 -19.99 -11.73
N GLN A 421 -12.43 -19.19 -11.17
CA GLN A 421 -11.82 -19.49 -9.87
C GLN A 421 -12.83 -19.32 -8.73
N ALA A 422 -13.60 -18.25 -8.73
CA ALA A 422 -14.63 -17.99 -7.72
C ALA A 422 -15.70 -19.10 -7.69
N GLU A 423 -16.16 -19.56 -8.86
CA GLU A 423 -17.11 -20.68 -8.94
C GLU A 423 -16.57 -21.97 -8.32
N LYS A 424 -15.29 -22.29 -8.50
CA LYS A 424 -14.65 -23.49 -7.93
C LYS A 424 -14.44 -23.37 -6.43
N LEU A 425 -14.13 -22.17 -5.95
CA LEU A 425 -13.71 -21.91 -4.57
C LEU A 425 -14.92 -21.85 -3.62
N LEU A 426 -16.04 -21.28 -4.06
CA LEU A 426 -17.20 -20.98 -3.22
C LEU A 426 -18.36 -21.98 -3.36
N LYS A 427 -18.26 -22.94 -4.27
CA LYS A 427 -19.14 -24.12 -4.34
C LYS A 427 -18.63 -25.22 -3.43
#